data_298ebfd693869d8cbd6ef311741de6dd
#
_entry.id   298ebfd693869d8cbd6ef311741de6dd
#
_cell.length_a   1.000
_cell.length_b   1.000
_cell.length_c   1.000
_cell.angle_alpha   90.00
_cell.angle_beta   90.00
_cell.angle_gamma   90.00
#
_symmetry.space_group_name_H-M   'P 1'
#
loop_
_entity.id
_entity.type
_entity.pdbx_description
1 polymer ?
#
loop_
_entity_poly.entity_id
_entity_poly.type
_entity_poly.pdbx_seq_one_letter_code
_entity_poly.pdbx_strand_id
1 'polypeptide(L)'
;MSNSNQLWFNISLWLLFLLIILFVRPLTPIDETRYLSVAWEMYLSGDYLIPHKNGELYTDKPPLYFWLVNIVWAIFGVNEFIARLVAPFFALLSLIFTYLIAKQLFPSKTQIACNSTWVLTASVFWAFSSTIAKMDMLVVFFTLLGVWSLLAIWLYEKQKMWFVFSLALALGGLAKGPVILLHLLPLAIFIPFIFKIKKNNRWYLPLLLSTILGVGLAFLWAVPAAIYGGEQYANAIFLKQSLERISTIGKPSVNVHSMPFWWYLPMLLLSLFPFSFKFNFYKFSIKNIINYKKPEVIFLFVWFLLPLILFSFIKGKQMFYLLPEFPALAILISILVNNNKVYYSKNYLMAFVIFAITILFIISPYLGAYYDLPIWIDNLNIFGIMLLLIIFASYFIKFKNNIYLFTVTSFGLLIAIHLIFISVLNKDYDVGPMAQLIYEKQSQGHKIAHTVNYHSQFQFSGRLEEPLIIVKRKDQALKWAKDNKNGFLVVYRNPKIKLDKDYKINNNSYPYAGEEVVLWSAKAIIAHPDLLDWE
;
A
#
# COMPACT_ATOMS: atom_id res chain seq x y z
N MET A 1 -7.42 31.96 -6.94
CA MET A 1 -8.08 30.78 -7.51
C MET A 1 -9.37 30.52 -6.75
N SER A 2 -10.48 30.18 -7.42
CA SER A 2 -11.69 29.70 -6.76
C SER A 2 -11.40 28.38 -6.03
N ASN A 3 -12.25 28.01 -5.07
CA ASN A 3 -12.08 26.76 -4.31
C ASN A 3 -12.13 25.53 -5.22
N SER A 4 -12.98 25.54 -6.26
CA SER A 4 -13.03 24.48 -7.27
C SER A 4 -11.71 24.37 -8.04
N ASN A 5 -11.14 25.49 -8.48
CA ASN A 5 -9.87 25.50 -9.20
C ASN A 5 -8.70 25.02 -8.33
N GLN A 6 -8.73 25.26 -7.01
CA GLN A 6 -7.71 24.74 -6.10
C GLN A 6 -7.77 23.20 -5.98
N LEU A 7 -8.99 22.62 -5.91
CA LEU A 7 -9.16 21.17 -5.89
C LEU A 7 -8.65 20.52 -7.17
N TRP A 8 -9.08 21.02 -8.33
CA TRP A 8 -8.66 20.47 -9.61
C TRP A 8 -7.16 20.63 -9.85
N PHE A 9 -6.58 21.74 -9.43
CA PHE A 9 -5.13 21.95 -9.50
C PHE A 9 -4.36 20.95 -8.63
N ASN A 10 -4.85 20.65 -7.42
CA ASN A 10 -4.25 19.62 -6.56
C ASN A 10 -4.34 18.23 -7.21
N ILE A 11 -5.52 17.87 -7.75
CA ILE A 11 -5.72 16.59 -8.46
C ILE A 11 -4.77 16.49 -9.67
N SER A 12 -4.65 17.55 -10.47
CA SER A 12 -3.75 17.57 -11.63
C SER A 12 -2.27 17.39 -11.23
N LEU A 13 -1.85 18.05 -10.15
CA LEU A 13 -0.49 17.91 -9.63
C LEU A 13 -0.23 16.49 -9.08
N TRP A 14 -1.21 15.91 -8.40
CA TRP A 14 -1.13 14.53 -7.92
C TRP A 14 -1.11 13.53 -9.09
N LEU A 15 -1.91 13.74 -10.15
CA LEU A 15 -1.87 12.90 -11.35
C LEU A 15 -0.50 12.98 -12.04
N LEU A 16 0.08 14.17 -12.15
CA LEU A 16 1.43 14.31 -12.70
C LEU A 16 2.46 13.55 -11.86
N PHE A 17 2.40 13.70 -10.54
CA PHE A 17 3.24 12.94 -9.60
C PHE A 17 3.07 11.43 -9.80
N LEU A 18 1.82 10.94 -9.85
CA LEU A 18 1.50 9.53 -10.08
C LEU A 18 2.12 9.01 -11.37
N LEU A 19 1.93 9.74 -12.48
CA LEU A 19 2.49 9.33 -13.78
C LEU A 19 4.01 9.22 -13.71
N ILE A 20 4.70 10.22 -13.14
CA ILE A 20 6.15 10.19 -12.99
C ILE A 20 6.58 8.93 -12.22
N ILE A 21 5.96 8.64 -11.08
CA ILE A 21 6.32 7.47 -10.25
C ILE A 21 6.06 6.15 -10.99
N LEU A 22 4.93 6.03 -11.72
CA LEU A 22 4.61 4.81 -12.46
C LEU A 22 5.60 4.54 -13.61
N PHE A 23 6.16 5.59 -14.23
CA PHE A 23 7.18 5.45 -15.28
C PHE A 23 8.58 5.18 -14.70
N VAL A 24 8.90 5.74 -13.53
CA VAL A 24 10.24 5.62 -12.94
C VAL A 24 10.41 4.31 -12.19
N ARG A 25 9.35 3.77 -11.59
CA ARG A 25 9.40 2.60 -10.71
C ARG A 25 8.89 1.34 -11.41
N PRO A 26 9.65 0.23 -11.45
CA PRO A 26 9.15 -1.07 -11.90
C PRO A 26 8.10 -1.63 -10.95
N LEU A 27 7.42 -2.70 -11.37
CA LEU A 27 6.52 -3.47 -10.51
C LEU A 27 7.33 -4.09 -9.36
N THR A 28 7.05 -3.66 -8.13
CA THR A 28 7.90 -4.01 -6.99
C THR A 28 7.48 -5.35 -6.35
N PRO A 29 8.36 -6.35 -6.27
CA PRO A 29 8.11 -7.52 -5.45
C PRO A 29 8.09 -7.11 -3.95
N ILE A 30 7.40 -7.81 -3.06
CA ILE A 30 6.70 -9.09 -3.28
C ILE A 30 5.20 -8.84 -3.52
N ASP A 31 4.64 -7.77 -2.95
CA ASP A 31 3.20 -7.59 -2.88
C ASP A 31 2.57 -7.25 -4.24
N GLU A 32 3.13 -6.27 -4.98
CA GLU A 32 2.54 -5.84 -6.25
C GLU A 32 2.60 -6.97 -7.29
N THR A 33 3.77 -7.62 -7.41
CA THR A 33 3.93 -8.77 -8.34
C THR A 33 3.00 -9.91 -7.97
N ARG A 34 2.88 -10.26 -6.68
CA ARG A 34 1.99 -11.31 -6.20
C ARG A 34 0.52 -11.03 -6.50
N TYR A 35 0.04 -9.80 -6.24
CA TYR A 35 -1.36 -9.48 -6.46
C TYR A 35 -1.73 -9.47 -7.95
N LEU A 36 -0.83 -8.96 -8.80
CA LEU A 36 -1.05 -9.05 -10.25
C LEU A 36 -0.94 -10.50 -10.76
N SER A 37 -0.11 -11.35 -10.14
CA SER A 37 -0.05 -12.77 -10.49
C SER A 37 -1.34 -13.51 -10.12
N VAL A 38 -1.94 -13.22 -8.97
CA VAL A 38 -3.26 -13.78 -8.61
C VAL A 38 -4.34 -13.32 -9.60
N ALA A 39 -4.34 -12.04 -9.98
CA ALA A 39 -5.27 -11.54 -10.99
C ALA A 39 -5.03 -12.18 -12.37
N TRP A 40 -3.77 -12.45 -12.72
CA TRP A 40 -3.38 -13.11 -13.96
C TRP A 40 -3.85 -14.57 -14.02
N GLU A 41 -3.64 -15.35 -12.97
CA GLU A 41 -4.14 -16.72 -12.90
C GLU A 41 -5.67 -16.78 -12.97
N MET A 42 -6.35 -15.83 -12.33
CA MET A 42 -7.80 -15.69 -12.44
C MET A 42 -8.25 -15.36 -13.87
N TYR A 43 -7.48 -14.51 -14.58
CA TYR A 43 -7.73 -14.18 -15.99
C TYR A 43 -7.56 -15.41 -16.90
N LEU A 44 -6.48 -16.18 -16.71
CA LEU A 44 -6.17 -17.37 -17.51
C LEU A 44 -7.18 -18.48 -17.30
N SER A 45 -7.52 -18.78 -16.05
CA SER A 45 -8.43 -19.87 -15.70
C SER A 45 -9.90 -19.57 -15.98
N GLY A 46 -10.28 -18.27 -16.02
CA GLY A 46 -11.68 -17.84 -16.02
C GLY A 46 -12.41 -18.11 -14.70
N ASP A 47 -11.71 -18.58 -13.66
CA ASP A 47 -12.26 -18.75 -12.33
C ASP A 47 -12.17 -17.45 -11.53
N TYR A 48 -13.27 -16.71 -11.53
CA TYR A 48 -13.40 -15.47 -10.77
C TYR A 48 -13.92 -15.67 -9.34
N LEU A 49 -14.24 -16.90 -8.96
CA LEU A 49 -14.78 -17.21 -7.65
C LEU A 49 -13.65 -17.48 -6.64
N ILE A 50 -12.68 -18.31 -7.01
CA ILE A 50 -11.60 -18.73 -6.13
C ILE A 50 -10.25 -18.20 -6.65
N PRO A 51 -9.61 -17.26 -5.93
CA PRO A 51 -8.27 -16.84 -6.28
C PRO A 51 -7.25 -17.96 -6.15
N HIS A 52 -6.33 -18.04 -7.12
CA HIS A 52 -5.20 -18.97 -7.12
C HIS A 52 -3.87 -18.20 -7.15
N LYS A 53 -2.82 -18.84 -6.67
CA LYS A 53 -1.45 -18.33 -6.68
C LYS A 53 -0.50 -19.48 -6.98
N ASN A 54 0.14 -19.47 -8.13
CA ASN A 54 0.99 -20.54 -8.61
C ASN A 54 0.27 -21.91 -8.63
N GLY A 55 -0.99 -21.91 -9.09
CA GLY A 55 -1.86 -23.09 -9.16
C GLY A 55 -2.45 -23.53 -7.82
N GLU A 56 -2.03 -22.96 -6.68
CA GLU A 56 -2.57 -23.29 -5.36
C GLU A 56 -3.66 -22.29 -4.93
N LEU A 57 -4.58 -22.74 -4.07
CA LEU A 57 -5.64 -21.91 -3.51
C LEU A 57 -5.06 -20.70 -2.76
N TYR A 58 -5.46 -19.49 -3.15
CA TYR A 58 -5.01 -18.25 -2.51
C TYR A 58 -6.05 -17.74 -1.52
N THR A 59 -5.75 -17.83 -0.24
CA THR A 59 -6.67 -17.51 0.84
C THR A 59 -6.38 -16.19 1.54
N ASP A 60 -5.24 -15.52 1.23
CA ASP A 60 -4.77 -14.35 1.99
C ASP A 60 -5.62 -13.09 1.82
N LYS A 61 -6.30 -12.93 0.69
CA LYS A 61 -7.08 -11.73 0.36
C LYS A 61 -8.37 -12.06 -0.37
N PRO A 62 -9.47 -11.32 -0.08
CA PRO A 62 -10.71 -11.40 -0.83
C PRO A 62 -10.54 -10.88 -2.28
N PRO A 63 -11.50 -11.16 -3.20
CA PRO A 63 -11.28 -11.06 -4.63
C PRO A 63 -11.45 -9.67 -5.26
N LEU A 64 -12.02 -8.68 -4.57
CA LEU A 64 -12.46 -7.42 -5.20
C LEU A 64 -11.34 -6.72 -5.98
N TYR A 65 -10.12 -6.67 -5.43
CA TYR A 65 -9.00 -6.05 -6.12
C TYR A 65 -8.66 -6.79 -7.42
N PHE A 66 -8.65 -8.11 -7.40
CA PHE A 66 -8.37 -8.95 -8.56
C PHE A 66 -9.46 -8.84 -9.62
N TRP A 67 -10.74 -8.79 -9.22
CA TRP A 67 -11.86 -8.53 -10.12
C TRP A 67 -11.72 -7.20 -10.84
N LEU A 68 -11.36 -6.13 -10.12
CA LEU A 68 -11.17 -4.81 -10.71
C LEU A 68 -10.01 -4.79 -11.70
N VAL A 69 -8.89 -5.47 -11.39
CA VAL A 69 -7.78 -5.64 -12.32
C VAL A 69 -8.24 -6.39 -13.58
N ASN A 70 -9.01 -7.47 -13.42
CA ASN A 70 -9.55 -8.23 -14.56
C ASN A 70 -10.55 -7.43 -15.40
N ILE A 71 -11.39 -6.60 -14.77
CA ILE A 71 -12.31 -5.70 -15.49
C ILE A 71 -11.55 -4.71 -16.36
N VAL A 72 -10.51 -4.06 -15.83
CA VAL A 72 -9.74 -3.11 -16.63
C VAL A 72 -8.93 -3.81 -17.72
N TRP A 73 -8.46 -5.06 -17.50
CA TRP A 73 -7.83 -5.87 -18.55
C TRP A 73 -8.81 -6.31 -19.63
N ALA A 74 -10.05 -6.62 -19.29
CA ALA A 74 -11.09 -6.95 -20.27
C ALA A 74 -11.42 -5.76 -21.20
N ILE A 75 -11.29 -4.52 -20.70
CA ILE A 75 -11.59 -3.30 -21.47
C ILE A 75 -10.38 -2.82 -22.27
N PHE A 76 -9.19 -2.80 -21.67
CA PHE A 76 -7.99 -2.16 -22.22
C PHE A 76 -6.89 -3.14 -22.66
N GLY A 77 -7.14 -4.47 -22.53
CA GLY A 77 -6.13 -5.50 -22.75
C GLY A 77 -5.22 -5.69 -21.53
N VAL A 78 -4.59 -6.88 -21.46
CA VAL A 78 -3.68 -7.26 -20.36
C VAL A 78 -2.41 -6.41 -20.42
N ASN A 79 -2.29 -5.48 -19.49
CA ASN A 79 -1.19 -4.53 -19.42
C ASN A 79 -0.85 -4.19 -17.96
N GLU A 80 0.43 -4.10 -17.64
CA GLU A 80 0.92 -3.75 -16.29
C GLU A 80 0.50 -2.34 -15.88
N PHE A 81 0.70 -1.36 -16.77
CA PHE A 81 0.41 0.05 -16.48
C PHE A 81 -1.07 0.24 -16.10
N ILE A 82 -1.98 -0.37 -16.88
CA ILE A 82 -3.44 -0.29 -16.62
C ILE A 82 -3.80 -0.96 -15.29
N ALA A 83 -3.23 -2.13 -14.99
CA ALA A 83 -3.46 -2.81 -13.71
C ALA A 83 -3.00 -1.95 -12.52
N ARG A 84 -1.87 -1.27 -12.65
CA ARG A 84 -1.32 -0.37 -11.62
C ARG A 84 -2.15 0.89 -11.40
N LEU A 85 -3.06 1.26 -12.31
CA LEU A 85 -3.98 2.39 -12.14
C LEU A 85 -5.20 2.07 -11.27
N VAL A 86 -5.50 0.81 -10.97
CA VAL A 86 -6.68 0.43 -10.17
C VAL A 86 -6.62 1.05 -8.77
N ALA A 87 -5.53 0.89 -8.03
CA ALA A 87 -5.40 1.47 -6.68
C ALA A 87 -5.38 3.02 -6.70
N PRO A 88 -4.61 3.69 -7.60
CA PRO A 88 -4.67 5.15 -7.77
C PRO A 88 -6.05 5.70 -8.11
N PHE A 89 -6.87 4.99 -8.86
CA PHE A 89 -8.27 5.40 -9.10
C PHE A 89 -9.05 5.54 -7.79
N PHE A 90 -8.91 4.61 -6.86
CA PHE A 90 -9.53 4.69 -5.54
C PHE A 90 -8.87 5.77 -4.66
N ALA A 91 -7.59 6.06 -4.84
CA ALA A 91 -6.93 7.20 -4.20
C ALA A 91 -7.52 8.52 -4.70
N LEU A 92 -7.78 8.69 -6.01
CA LEU A 92 -8.48 9.85 -6.57
C LEU A 92 -9.88 10.02 -5.97
N LEU A 93 -10.66 8.96 -5.92
CA LEU A 93 -11.98 8.99 -5.26
C LEU A 93 -11.85 9.36 -3.78
N SER A 94 -10.82 8.90 -3.09
CA SER A 94 -10.55 9.23 -1.69
C SER A 94 -10.24 10.72 -1.49
N LEU A 95 -9.54 11.37 -2.42
CA LEU A 95 -9.34 12.82 -2.41
C LEU A 95 -10.69 13.56 -2.54
N ILE A 96 -11.53 13.14 -3.47
CA ILE A 96 -12.85 13.74 -3.69
C ILE A 96 -13.74 13.57 -2.45
N PHE A 97 -13.78 12.35 -1.87
CA PHE A 97 -14.59 12.10 -0.68
C PHE A 97 -14.06 12.81 0.57
N THR A 98 -12.75 12.98 0.70
CA THR A 98 -12.15 13.82 1.77
C THR A 98 -12.67 15.28 1.67
N TYR A 99 -12.69 15.84 0.45
CA TYR A 99 -13.29 17.15 0.20
C TYR A 99 -14.77 17.19 0.57
N LEU A 100 -15.55 16.20 0.14
CA LEU A 100 -16.99 16.13 0.39
C LEU A 100 -17.31 16.01 1.89
N ILE A 101 -16.59 15.16 2.63
CA ILE A 101 -16.73 15.02 4.09
C ILE A 101 -16.39 16.32 4.80
N ALA A 102 -15.27 16.95 4.45
CA ALA A 102 -14.90 18.23 5.04
C ALA A 102 -15.94 19.32 4.75
N LYS A 103 -16.54 19.32 3.56
CA LYS A 103 -17.63 20.24 3.16
C LYS A 103 -18.91 19.97 3.93
N GLN A 104 -19.26 18.69 4.22
CA GLN A 104 -20.41 18.35 5.08
C GLN A 104 -20.22 18.84 6.52
N LEU A 105 -19.02 18.64 7.09
CA LEU A 105 -18.71 19.05 8.45
C LEU A 105 -18.59 20.58 8.60
N PHE A 106 -18.09 21.27 7.59
CA PHE A 106 -17.81 22.71 7.61
C PHE A 106 -18.39 23.43 6.38
N PRO A 107 -19.73 23.44 6.17
CA PRO A 107 -20.36 23.93 4.94
C PRO A 107 -20.05 25.41 4.66
N SER A 108 -19.94 26.25 5.68
CA SER A 108 -19.60 27.67 5.55
C SER A 108 -18.10 27.97 5.36
N LYS A 109 -17.23 26.95 5.48
CA LYS A 109 -15.76 27.10 5.42
C LYS A 109 -15.15 26.21 4.33
N THR A 110 -15.55 26.44 3.07
CA THR A 110 -15.11 25.63 1.92
C THR A 110 -13.57 25.57 1.79
N GLN A 111 -12.85 26.57 2.29
CA GLN A 111 -11.38 26.56 2.30
C GLN A 111 -10.81 25.39 3.15
N ILE A 112 -11.51 24.95 4.21
CA ILE A 112 -11.10 23.77 4.98
C ILE A 112 -11.16 22.53 4.10
N ALA A 113 -12.23 22.39 3.30
CA ALA A 113 -12.36 21.26 2.40
C ALA A 113 -11.27 21.23 1.30
N CYS A 114 -10.93 22.38 0.73
CA CYS A 114 -9.83 22.46 -0.23
C CYS A 114 -8.48 22.17 0.44
N ASN A 115 -8.21 22.78 1.60
CA ASN A 115 -6.97 22.55 2.32
C ASN A 115 -6.80 21.10 2.75
N SER A 116 -7.89 20.36 3.08
CA SER A 116 -7.81 18.97 3.49
C SER A 116 -7.28 18.05 2.38
N THR A 117 -7.63 18.31 1.13
CA THR A 117 -7.07 17.54 0.01
C THR A 117 -5.59 17.83 -0.20
N TRP A 118 -5.17 19.08 -0.06
CA TRP A 118 -3.75 19.46 -0.11
C TRP A 118 -2.94 18.86 1.04
N VAL A 119 -3.49 18.86 2.26
CA VAL A 119 -2.83 18.22 3.42
C VAL A 119 -2.71 16.71 3.20
N LEU A 120 -3.74 16.08 2.67
CA LEU A 120 -3.73 14.64 2.41
C LEU A 120 -2.66 14.27 1.38
N THR A 121 -2.62 14.96 0.23
CA THR A 121 -1.60 14.74 -0.81
C THR A 121 -0.19 15.12 -0.36
N ALA A 122 -0.06 16.10 0.55
CA ALA A 122 1.24 16.46 1.12
C ALA A 122 1.72 15.49 2.20
N SER A 123 0.88 14.60 2.74
CA SER A 123 1.32 13.56 3.67
C SER A 123 2.11 12.49 2.90
N VAL A 124 3.43 12.41 3.15
CA VAL A 124 4.35 11.59 2.33
C VAL A 124 3.93 10.11 2.25
N PHE A 125 3.44 9.55 3.35
CA PHE A 125 3.01 8.16 3.38
C PHE A 125 1.74 7.92 2.57
N TRP A 126 0.76 8.85 2.61
CA TRP A 126 -0.42 8.75 1.78
C TRP A 126 -0.08 8.91 0.29
N ALA A 127 0.76 9.90 -0.04
CA ALA A 127 1.23 10.12 -1.41
C ALA A 127 1.95 8.88 -1.96
N PHE A 128 2.87 8.28 -1.20
CA PHE A 128 3.55 7.04 -1.55
C PHE A 128 2.56 5.88 -1.74
N SER A 129 1.69 5.65 -0.74
CA SER A 129 0.73 4.54 -0.76
C SER A 129 -0.27 4.65 -1.92
N SER A 130 -0.59 5.87 -2.37
CA SER A 130 -1.49 6.11 -3.50
C SER A 130 -0.95 5.62 -4.85
N THR A 131 0.35 5.34 -4.94
CA THR A 131 1.02 4.88 -6.18
C THR A 131 1.26 3.37 -6.21
N ILE A 132 0.97 2.65 -5.13
CA ILE A 132 1.26 1.22 -5.00
C ILE A 132 0.05 0.40 -5.44
N ALA A 133 0.26 -0.62 -6.26
CA ALA A 133 -0.78 -1.53 -6.75
C ALA A 133 -1.23 -2.53 -5.66
N LYS A 134 -1.93 -2.00 -4.64
CA LYS A 134 -2.45 -2.75 -3.48
C LYS A 134 -3.89 -2.38 -3.17
N MET A 135 -4.59 -3.27 -2.46
CA MET A 135 -5.98 -3.08 -2.05
C MET A 135 -6.19 -2.01 -0.97
N ASP A 136 -5.13 -1.45 -0.38
CA ASP A 136 -5.25 -0.50 0.73
C ASP A 136 -6.04 0.76 0.35
N MET A 137 -5.85 1.30 -0.86
CA MET A 137 -6.62 2.47 -1.33
C MET A 137 -8.11 2.17 -1.53
N LEU A 138 -8.49 0.92 -1.82
CA LEU A 138 -9.88 0.50 -1.84
C LEU A 138 -10.49 0.61 -0.44
N VAL A 139 -9.77 0.12 0.58
CA VAL A 139 -10.23 0.22 1.99
C VAL A 139 -10.36 1.68 2.41
N VAL A 140 -9.41 2.55 2.05
CA VAL A 140 -9.50 4.00 2.29
C VAL A 140 -10.79 4.56 1.69
N PHE A 141 -11.02 4.30 0.41
CA PHE A 141 -12.21 4.81 -0.29
C PHE A 141 -13.52 4.29 0.33
N PHE A 142 -13.63 2.98 0.60
CA PHE A 142 -14.86 2.43 1.19
C PHE A 142 -15.07 2.90 2.63
N THR A 143 -14.01 3.14 3.39
CA THR A 143 -14.12 3.81 4.69
C THR A 143 -14.67 5.23 4.53
N LEU A 144 -14.15 6.01 3.59
CA LEU A 144 -14.65 7.36 3.31
C LEU A 144 -16.10 7.37 2.81
N LEU A 145 -16.48 6.41 1.97
CA LEU A 145 -17.87 6.24 1.51
C LEU A 145 -18.80 5.95 2.70
N GLY A 146 -18.36 5.08 3.61
CA GLY A 146 -19.09 4.79 4.86
C GLY A 146 -19.21 6.02 5.75
N VAL A 147 -18.12 6.74 6.01
CA VAL A 147 -18.13 7.98 6.81
C VAL A 147 -19.02 9.05 6.18
N TRP A 148 -18.91 9.24 4.88
CA TRP A 148 -19.75 10.21 4.13
C TRP A 148 -21.23 9.86 4.23
N SER A 149 -21.58 8.58 4.12
CA SER A 149 -22.96 8.12 4.25
C SER A 149 -23.50 8.32 5.67
N LEU A 150 -22.75 7.99 6.71
CA LEU A 150 -23.11 8.22 8.11
C LEU A 150 -23.37 9.70 8.40
N LEU A 151 -22.52 10.59 7.90
CA LEU A 151 -22.73 12.04 8.03
C LEU A 151 -23.97 12.52 7.25
N ALA A 152 -24.24 11.94 6.07
CA ALA A 152 -25.43 12.29 5.31
C ALA A 152 -26.73 11.85 6.00
N ILE A 153 -26.71 10.69 6.66
CA ILE A 153 -27.85 10.23 7.50
C ILE A 153 -28.01 11.20 8.69
N TRP A 154 -26.93 11.52 9.32
CA TRP A 154 -26.93 12.29 10.53
C TRP A 154 -27.32 13.76 10.33
N LEU A 155 -26.61 14.47 9.42
CA LEU A 155 -26.79 15.92 9.20
C LEU A 155 -28.01 16.26 8.34
N TYR A 156 -28.41 15.35 7.44
CA TYR A 156 -29.46 15.61 6.44
C TYR A 156 -30.62 14.62 6.48
N GLU A 157 -30.67 13.74 7.48
CA GLU A 157 -31.70 12.71 7.68
C GLU A 157 -31.93 11.80 6.45
N LYS A 158 -30.92 11.61 5.60
CA LYS A 158 -31.01 10.84 4.36
C LYS A 158 -30.98 9.34 4.61
N GLN A 159 -32.13 8.75 4.97
CA GLN A 159 -32.26 7.33 5.36
C GLN A 159 -31.76 6.34 4.29
N LYS A 160 -31.88 6.66 2.99
CA LYS A 160 -31.36 5.82 1.90
C LYS A 160 -29.82 5.60 1.98
N MET A 161 -29.12 6.45 2.70
CA MET A 161 -27.66 6.34 2.88
C MET A 161 -27.26 5.15 3.77
N TRP A 162 -28.18 4.53 4.52
CA TRP A 162 -27.92 3.27 5.19
C TRP A 162 -27.56 2.14 4.20
N PHE A 163 -28.19 2.13 3.03
CA PHE A 163 -27.81 1.20 1.97
C PHE A 163 -26.42 1.48 1.42
N VAL A 164 -26.03 2.75 1.26
CA VAL A 164 -24.65 3.12 0.86
C VAL A 164 -23.64 2.71 1.93
N PHE A 165 -24.00 2.84 3.21
CA PHE A 165 -23.17 2.34 4.31
C PHE A 165 -22.99 0.82 4.25
N SER A 166 -24.08 0.07 3.98
CA SER A 166 -24.02 -1.40 3.78
C SER A 166 -23.11 -1.77 2.61
N LEU A 167 -23.19 -1.06 1.47
CA LEU A 167 -22.30 -1.27 0.32
C LEU A 167 -20.83 -0.96 0.66
N ALA A 168 -20.59 0.10 1.44
CA ALA A 168 -19.23 0.43 1.90
C ALA A 168 -18.63 -0.69 2.76
N LEU A 169 -19.42 -1.28 3.67
CA LEU A 169 -19.02 -2.43 4.48
C LEU A 169 -18.77 -3.68 3.60
N ALA A 170 -19.67 -3.97 2.67
CA ALA A 170 -19.57 -5.14 1.79
C ALA A 170 -18.32 -5.07 0.91
N LEU A 171 -18.16 -3.97 0.17
CA LEU A 171 -17.07 -3.80 -0.78
C LEU A 171 -15.72 -3.61 -0.06
N GLY A 172 -15.70 -2.93 1.08
CA GLY A 172 -14.52 -2.85 1.94
C GLY A 172 -14.12 -4.22 2.50
N GLY A 173 -15.11 -5.05 2.88
CA GLY A 173 -14.93 -6.44 3.27
C GLY A 173 -14.36 -7.30 2.14
N LEU A 174 -14.89 -7.17 0.93
CA LEU A 174 -14.40 -7.84 -0.27
C LEU A 174 -13.02 -7.31 -0.75
N ALA A 175 -12.60 -6.12 -0.31
CA ALA A 175 -11.26 -5.60 -0.61
C ALA A 175 -10.18 -6.18 0.30
N LYS A 176 -10.41 -6.24 1.62
CA LYS A 176 -9.34 -6.62 2.57
C LYS A 176 -9.84 -7.42 3.79
N GLY A 177 -11.05 -7.98 3.72
CA GLY A 177 -11.66 -8.74 4.81
C GLY A 177 -12.30 -7.86 5.90
N PRO A 178 -12.55 -8.39 7.10
CA PRO A 178 -13.36 -7.74 8.13
C PRO A 178 -12.75 -6.47 8.73
N VAL A 179 -11.55 -6.08 8.33
CA VAL A 179 -10.85 -4.88 8.83
C VAL A 179 -11.68 -3.61 8.65
N ILE A 180 -12.52 -3.53 7.62
CA ILE A 180 -13.43 -2.39 7.38
C ILE A 180 -14.39 -2.14 8.55
N LEU A 181 -14.79 -3.17 9.29
CA LEU A 181 -15.63 -3.05 10.46
C LEU A 181 -14.93 -2.28 11.58
N LEU A 182 -13.61 -2.47 11.75
CA LEU A 182 -12.81 -1.76 12.76
C LEU A 182 -12.66 -0.27 12.45
N HIS A 183 -12.73 0.11 11.18
CA HIS A 183 -12.69 1.52 10.77
C HIS A 183 -14.05 2.21 10.92
N LEU A 184 -15.16 1.53 10.62
CA LEU A 184 -16.47 2.16 10.50
C LEU A 184 -17.37 1.99 11.72
N LEU A 185 -17.45 0.78 12.31
CA LEU A 185 -18.41 0.51 13.37
C LEU A 185 -18.13 1.28 14.67
N PRO A 186 -16.88 1.37 15.17
CA PRO A 186 -16.62 2.16 16.37
C PRO A 186 -17.06 3.61 16.20
N LEU A 187 -16.72 4.22 15.08
CA LEU A 187 -17.15 5.59 14.76
C LEU A 187 -18.69 5.71 14.69
N ALA A 188 -19.36 4.81 13.98
CA ALA A 188 -20.81 4.81 13.82
C ALA A 188 -21.55 4.69 15.18
N ILE A 189 -21.03 3.87 16.10
CA ILE A 189 -21.57 3.72 17.45
C ILE A 189 -21.47 5.03 18.26
N PHE A 190 -20.37 5.79 18.08
CA PHE A 190 -20.15 7.01 18.86
C PHE A 190 -20.81 8.28 18.30
N ILE A 191 -21.32 8.29 17.06
CA ILE A 191 -21.97 9.46 16.45
C ILE A 191 -23.08 10.06 17.33
N PRO A 192 -24.04 9.30 17.89
CA PRO A 192 -25.08 9.87 18.74
C PRO A 192 -24.56 10.58 19.99
N PHE A 193 -23.48 10.10 20.57
CA PHE A 193 -22.83 10.70 21.74
C PHE A 193 -22.08 11.99 21.37
N ILE A 194 -21.42 12.01 20.22
CA ILE A 194 -20.66 13.18 19.74
C ILE A 194 -21.57 14.35 19.46
N PHE A 195 -22.66 14.09 18.73
CA PHE A 195 -23.59 15.13 18.28
C PHE A 195 -24.81 15.31 19.22
N LYS A 196 -24.87 14.60 20.36
CA LYS A 196 -25.88 14.73 21.43
C LYS A 196 -27.32 14.56 20.95
N ILE A 197 -27.68 13.45 20.36
CA ILE A 197 -29.07 13.20 19.96
C ILE A 197 -29.93 12.61 21.07
N LYS A 198 -31.15 13.08 21.12
CA LYS A 198 -32.21 12.59 22.01
C LYS A 198 -32.92 11.31 21.54
N LYS A 199 -32.67 10.78 20.33
CA LYS A 199 -33.45 9.66 19.73
C LYS A 199 -32.58 8.45 19.39
N ASN A 200 -32.08 7.75 20.43
CA ASN A 200 -31.19 6.58 20.28
C ASN A 200 -31.77 5.42 19.45
N ASN A 201 -33.05 5.09 19.59
CA ASN A 201 -33.63 3.90 18.92
C ASN A 201 -33.71 4.02 17.40
N ARG A 202 -33.75 5.24 16.86
CA ARG A 202 -33.77 5.47 15.39
C ARG A 202 -32.37 5.43 14.74
N TRP A 203 -31.32 5.23 15.51
CA TRP A 203 -29.95 5.12 15.00
C TRP A 203 -29.43 3.68 15.04
N TYR A 204 -29.50 3.02 16.19
CA TYR A 204 -28.84 1.74 16.39
C TYR A 204 -29.52 0.58 15.64
N LEU A 205 -30.84 0.57 15.52
CA LEU A 205 -31.51 -0.48 14.74
C LEU A 205 -31.17 -0.40 13.24
N PRO A 206 -31.27 0.75 12.55
CA PRO A 206 -30.77 0.85 11.16
C PRO A 206 -29.26 0.58 11.02
N LEU A 207 -28.43 0.98 11.99
CA LEU A 207 -27.01 0.64 12.01
C LEU A 207 -26.80 -0.88 12.05
N LEU A 208 -27.50 -1.58 12.93
CA LEU A 208 -27.43 -3.03 13.02
C LEU A 208 -27.89 -3.70 11.72
N LEU A 209 -29.06 -3.30 11.20
CA LEU A 209 -29.61 -3.86 9.95
C LEU A 209 -28.70 -3.60 8.74
N SER A 210 -28.15 -2.40 8.62
CA SER A 210 -27.21 -2.07 7.55
C SER A 210 -25.87 -2.80 7.68
N THR A 211 -25.43 -3.07 8.91
CA THR A 211 -24.24 -3.89 9.15
C THR A 211 -24.49 -5.34 8.76
N ILE A 212 -25.63 -5.91 9.18
CA ILE A 212 -26.01 -7.28 8.79
C ILE A 212 -26.13 -7.38 7.25
N LEU A 213 -26.77 -6.40 6.61
CA LEU A 213 -26.87 -6.37 5.15
C LEU A 213 -25.47 -6.29 4.49
N GLY A 214 -24.60 -5.41 4.97
CA GLY A 214 -23.26 -5.24 4.41
C GLY A 214 -22.40 -6.50 4.55
N VAL A 215 -22.42 -7.14 5.71
CA VAL A 215 -21.76 -8.43 5.95
C VAL A 215 -22.41 -9.51 5.08
N GLY A 216 -23.74 -9.59 5.02
CA GLY A 216 -24.47 -10.54 4.17
C GLY A 216 -24.11 -10.41 2.69
N LEU A 217 -24.00 -9.20 2.17
CA LEU A 217 -23.55 -8.96 0.78
C LEU A 217 -22.11 -9.47 0.54
N ALA A 218 -21.19 -9.31 1.49
CA ALA A 218 -19.85 -9.89 1.38
C ALA A 218 -19.88 -11.42 1.40
N PHE A 219 -20.80 -12.02 2.15
CA PHE A 219 -21.00 -13.47 2.21
C PHE A 219 -21.58 -14.06 0.91
N LEU A 220 -22.18 -13.26 0.03
CA LEU A 220 -22.59 -13.71 -1.31
C LEU A 220 -21.40 -14.22 -2.14
N TRP A 221 -20.21 -13.73 -1.87
CA TRP A 221 -18.97 -14.31 -2.43
C TRP A 221 -18.40 -15.40 -1.51
N ALA A 222 -18.26 -15.11 -0.20
CA ALA A 222 -17.51 -15.97 0.71
C ALA A 222 -18.12 -17.38 0.86
N VAL A 223 -19.45 -17.50 0.86
CA VAL A 223 -20.15 -18.78 1.00
C VAL A 223 -19.98 -19.65 -0.25
N PRO A 224 -20.28 -19.20 -1.48
CA PRO A 224 -20.00 -19.98 -2.68
C PRO A 224 -18.50 -20.36 -2.79
N ALA A 225 -17.60 -19.43 -2.53
CA ALA A 225 -16.16 -19.70 -2.57
C ALA A 225 -15.74 -20.79 -1.56
N ALA A 226 -16.32 -20.78 -0.35
CA ALA A 226 -16.08 -21.81 0.65
C ALA A 226 -16.61 -23.21 0.22
N ILE A 227 -17.79 -23.23 -0.39
CA ILE A 227 -18.42 -24.50 -0.86
C ILE A 227 -17.59 -25.11 -2.00
N TYR A 228 -17.23 -24.31 -3.01
CA TYR A 228 -16.45 -24.79 -4.18
C TYR A 228 -14.98 -25.04 -3.86
N GLY A 229 -14.36 -24.24 -2.97
CA GLY A 229 -12.96 -24.39 -2.57
C GLY A 229 -12.72 -25.52 -1.56
N GLY A 230 -13.78 -26.11 -1.00
CA GLY A 230 -13.72 -27.20 -0.05
C GLY A 230 -13.34 -26.79 1.37
N GLU A 231 -13.29 -27.77 2.27
CA GLU A 231 -13.12 -27.54 3.71
C GLU A 231 -11.84 -26.79 4.07
N GLN A 232 -10.73 -27.06 3.42
CA GLN A 232 -9.45 -26.37 3.66
C GLN A 232 -9.55 -24.89 3.33
N TYR A 233 -10.19 -24.54 2.21
CA TYR A 233 -10.39 -23.16 1.81
C TYR A 233 -11.37 -22.44 2.73
N ALA A 234 -12.48 -23.08 3.08
CA ALA A 234 -13.47 -22.56 4.02
C ALA A 234 -12.85 -22.23 5.37
N ASN A 235 -12.09 -23.17 5.94
CA ASN A 235 -11.37 -22.97 7.20
C ASN A 235 -10.35 -21.83 7.11
N ALA A 236 -9.65 -21.69 5.97
CA ALA A 236 -8.67 -20.64 5.78
C ALA A 236 -9.31 -19.23 5.73
N ILE A 237 -10.42 -19.06 4.98
CA ILE A 237 -11.05 -17.73 4.84
C ILE A 237 -11.86 -17.31 6.07
N PHE A 238 -12.51 -18.23 6.78
CA PHE A 238 -13.36 -17.89 7.94
C PHE A 238 -12.60 -17.92 9.27
N LEU A 239 -11.75 -18.91 9.49
CA LEU A 239 -11.13 -19.14 10.79
C LEU A 239 -9.68 -18.65 10.85
N LYS A 240 -8.83 -19.09 9.91
CA LYS A 240 -7.39 -18.84 9.97
C LYS A 240 -7.05 -17.36 9.86
N GLN A 241 -7.65 -16.65 8.90
CA GLN A 241 -7.39 -15.22 8.71
C GLN A 241 -7.94 -14.33 9.83
N SER A 242 -9.09 -14.69 10.42
CA SER A 242 -9.73 -13.89 11.48
C SER A 242 -9.18 -14.23 12.86
N LEU A 243 -9.02 -15.50 13.18
CA LEU A 243 -8.62 -15.96 14.51
C LEU A 243 -7.10 -15.87 14.72
N GLU A 244 -6.26 -16.19 13.74
CA GLU A 244 -4.80 -16.08 13.91
C GLU A 244 -4.33 -14.63 14.11
N ARG A 245 -4.99 -13.65 13.48
CA ARG A 245 -4.68 -12.23 13.70
C ARG A 245 -5.15 -11.71 15.05
N ILE A 246 -6.21 -12.31 15.63
CA ILE A 246 -6.75 -11.95 16.94
C ILE A 246 -6.13 -12.83 18.03
N SER A 247 -5.92 -14.13 17.80
CA SER A 247 -5.48 -15.13 18.79
C SER A 247 -3.97 -15.25 18.96
N THR A 248 -3.17 -14.44 18.27
CA THR A 248 -1.74 -14.29 18.61
C THR A 248 -1.52 -13.72 20.02
N ILE A 249 -2.54 -13.69 20.85
CA ILE A 249 -2.49 -13.43 22.29
C ILE A 249 -1.82 -14.59 23.06
N GLY A 250 -1.11 -15.52 22.45
CA GLY A 250 -0.53 -16.60 23.24
C GLY A 250 0.55 -17.45 22.61
N LYS A 251 0.78 -17.44 21.31
CA LYS A 251 1.85 -18.25 20.69
C LYS A 251 2.68 -17.42 19.70
N PRO A 252 4.01 -17.45 19.78
CA PRO A 252 4.85 -16.80 18.76
C PRO A 252 4.79 -17.65 17.47
N SER A 253 3.92 -17.27 16.53
CA SER A 253 4.09 -17.71 15.16
C SER A 253 5.28 -16.96 14.58
N VAL A 254 6.23 -17.68 14.02
CA VAL A 254 7.56 -17.25 13.58
C VAL A 254 7.54 -16.10 12.53
N ASN A 255 6.37 -15.70 12.02
CA ASN A 255 6.22 -14.76 10.90
C ASN A 255 5.33 -13.54 11.17
N VAL A 256 5.00 -13.21 12.40
CA VAL A 256 4.26 -11.97 12.71
C VAL A 256 5.27 -10.90 13.12
N HIS A 257 5.36 -9.80 12.35
CA HIS A 257 6.09 -8.59 12.74
C HIS A 257 5.50 -8.04 14.05
N SER A 258 5.91 -8.61 15.18
CA SER A 258 5.46 -8.19 16.50
C SER A 258 6.10 -6.84 16.82
N MET A 259 5.28 -5.79 16.83
CA MET A 259 5.72 -4.43 17.14
C MET A 259 5.10 -3.98 18.47
N PRO A 260 5.82 -3.14 19.26
CA PRO A 260 5.32 -2.65 20.56
C PRO A 260 4.04 -1.82 20.40
N PHE A 261 3.25 -1.70 21.47
CA PHE A 261 1.98 -0.95 21.48
C PHE A 261 2.11 0.48 20.93
N TRP A 262 3.17 1.18 21.27
CA TRP A 262 3.44 2.57 20.89
C TRP A 262 4.02 2.76 19.48
N TRP A 263 4.24 1.68 18.72
CA TRP A 263 4.92 1.71 17.41
C TRP A 263 4.32 2.70 16.42
N TYR A 264 3.00 2.87 16.42
CA TYR A 264 2.35 3.82 15.51
C TYR A 264 2.73 5.29 15.78
N LEU A 265 3.10 5.68 17.00
CA LEU A 265 3.38 7.08 17.33
C LEU A 265 4.56 7.66 16.54
N PRO A 266 5.77 7.06 16.55
CA PRO A 266 6.87 7.55 15.71
C PRO A 266 6.58 7.38 14.22
N MET A 267 5.87 6.32 13.81
CA MET A 267 5.51 6.10 12.40
C MET A 267 4.55 7.15 11.88
N LEU A 268 3.60 7.63 12.69
CA LEU A 268 2.71 8.73 12.33
C LEU A 268 3.48 10.04 12.12
N LEU A 269 4.48 10.32 12.94
CA LEU A 269 5.32 11.51 12.77
C LEU A 269 6.03 11.50 11.41
N LEU A 270 6.61 10.36 11.03
CA LEU A 270 7.24 10.19 9.72
C LEU A 270 6.23 10.24 8.58
N SER A 271 5.08 9.60 8.75
CA SER A 271 4.04 9.50 7.72
C SER A 271 3.36 10.81 7.40
N LEU A 272 3.25 11.70 8.41
CA LEU A 272 2.67 13.04 8.26
C LEU A 272 3.70 14.09 7.82
N PHE A 273 4.93 13.69 7.49
CA PHE A 273 5.89 14.60 6.88
C PHE A 273 5.25 15.28 5.65
N PRO A 274 5.39 16.60 5.45
CA PRO A 274 6.22 17.57 6.21
C PRO A 274 5.51 18.26 7.40
N PHE A 275 4.24 18.01 7.66
CA PHE A 275 3.49 18.71 8.72
C PHE A 275 4.01 18.42 10.12
N SER A 276 4.46 17.19 10.38
CA SER A 276 5.03 16.76 11.66
C SER A 276 6.28 17.54 12.08
N PHE A 277 7.03 18.10 11.13
CA PHE A 277 8.25 18.89 11.41
C PHE A 277 8.00 20.39 11.55
N LYS A 278 6.77 20.83 11.53
CA LYS A 278 6.46 22.25 11.80
C LYS A 278 6.24 22.47 13.29
N PHE A 279 7.32 22.77 14.03
CA PHE A 279 7.33 22.92 15.50
C PHE A 279 6.23 23.85 16.05
N ASN A 280 5.97 24.98 15.39
CA ASN A 280 4.91 25.89 15.77
C ASN A 280 3.50 25.30 15.68
N PHE A 281 3.33 24.21 14.92
CA PHE A 281 2.09 23.46 14.83
C PHE A 281 1.69 22.84 16.17
N TYR A 282 2.62 22.20 16.87
CA TYR A 282 2.34 21.56 18.17
C TYR A 282 1.99 22.57 19.25
N LYS A 283 2.79 23.64 19.38
CA LYS A 283 2.59 24.66 20.41
C LYS A 283 1.24 25.39 20.29
N PHE A 284 0.76 25.57 19.07
CA PHE A 284 -0.49 26.24 18.77
C PHE A 284 -1.69 25.27 18.78
N SER A 285 -1.49 24.04 18.31
CA SER A 285 -2.55 23.04 18.13
C SER A 285 -3.17 22.63 19.45
N ILE A 286 -2.37 22.31 20.46
CA ILE A 286 -2.84 21.81 21.75
C ILE A 286 -3.78 22.84 22.43
N LYS A 287 -3.39 24.13 22.45
CA LYS A 287 -4.18 25.19 23.08
C LYS A 287 -5.51 25.46 22.35
N ASN A 288 -5.51 25.39 21.00
CA ASN A 288 -6.70 25.66 20.21
C ASN A 288 -7.63 24.45 20.12
N ILE A 289 -7.09 23.24 20.04
CA ILE A 289 -7.88 22.00 20.01
C ILE A 289 -8.68 21.84 21.30
N ILE A 290 -8.09 22.09 22.46
CA ILE A 290 -8.77 22.01 23.76
C ILE A 290 -9.94 23.00 23.85
N ASN A 291 -9.83 24.15 23.18
CA ASN A 291 -10.90 25.15 23.11
C ASN A 291 -11.99 24.82 22.05
N TYR A 292 -11.74 23.88 21.14
CA TYR A 292 -12.72 23.46 20.13
C TYR A 292 -13.60 22.30 20.63
N LYS A 293 -14.53 22.57 21.54
CA LYS A 293 -15.60 21.64 21.96
C LYS A 293 -16.69 21.46 20.88
N LYS A 294 -16.37 21.64 19.59
CA LYS A 294 -17.34 21.49 18.51
C LYS A 294 -17.51 20.02 18.15
N PRO A 295 -18.74 19.54 17.99
CA PRO A 295 -19.01 18.14 17.67
C PRO A 295 -18.24 17.63 16.43
N GLU A 296 -18.08 18.48 15.40
CA GLU A 296 -17.37 18.15 14.16
C GLU A 296 -15.88 17.84 14.41
N VAL A 297 -15.26 18.56 15.33
CA VAL A 297 -13.85 18.34 15.70
C VAL A 297 -13.72 17.08 16.56
N ILE A 298 -14.63 16.86 17.50
CA ILE A 298 -14.68 15.64 18.31
C ILE A 298 -14.87 14.43 17.39
N PHE A 299 -15.77 14.52 16.39
CA PHE A 299 -15.98 13.47 15.40
C PHE A 299 -14.69 13.07 14.67
N LEU A 300 -13.91 14.03 14.20
CA LEU A 300 -12.64 13.78 13.52
C LEU A 300 -11.62 13.13 14.44
N PHE A 301 -11.56 13.53 15.72
CA PHE A 301 -10.69 12.89 16.70
C PHE A 301 -11.12 11.45 16.99
N VAL A 302 -12.41 11.21 17.16
CA VAL A 302 -12.95 9.87 17.41
C VAL A 302 -12.69 8.97 16.20
N TRP A 303 -12.91 9.46 14.98
CA TRP A 303 -12.60 8.74 13.75
C TRP A 303 -11.12 8.32 13.69
N PHE A 304 -10.20 9.20 14.04
CA PHE A 304 -8.77 8.87 14.02
C PHE A 304 -8.34 7.99 15.20
N LEU A 305 -8.75 8.33 16.43
CA LEU A 305 -8.21 7.72 17.65
C LEU A 305 -8.74 6.30 17.89
N LEU A 306 -10.00 6.00 17.56
CA LEU A 306 -10.55 4.68 17.82
C LEU A 306 -9.81 3.58 17.04
N PRO A 307 -9.64 3.67 15.70
CA PRO A 307 -8.84 2.68 14.98
C PRO A 307 -7.37 2.66 15.42
N LEU A 308 -6.77 3.82 15.70
CA LEU A 308 -5.40 3.88 16.21
C LEU A 308 -5.24 3.05 17.48
N ILE A 309 -6.16 3.20 18.45
CA ILE A 309 -6.16 2.45 19.69
C ILE A 309 -6.36 0.95 19.40
N LEU A 310 -7.38 0.59 18.61
CA LEU A 310 -7.69 -0.79 18.28
C LEU A 310 -6.50 -1.51 17.62
N PHE A 311 -5.89 -0.89 16.60
CA PHE A 311 -4.73 -1.46 15.92
C PHE A 311 -3.46 -1.49 16.78
N SER A 312 -3.34 -0.61 17.79
CA SER A 312 -2.23 -0.64 18.72
C SER A 312 -2.22 -1.90 19.60
N PHE A 313 -3.37 -2.53 19.84
CA PHE A 313 -3.47 -3.80 20.56
C PHE A 313 -3.17 -5.03 19.69
N ILE A 314 -3.24 -4.91 18.36
CA ILE A 314 -2.91 -6.00 17.43
C ILE A 314 -1.39 -6.13 17.33
N LYS A 315 -0.85 -7.37 17.47
CA LYS A 315 0.61 -7.61 17.46
C LYS A 315 1.27 -7.30 16.11
N GLY A 316 0.72 -7.81 15.02
CA GLY A 316 1.21 -7.55 13.67
C GLY A 316 0.80 -6.18 13.17
N LYS A 317 1.72 -5.18 13.28
CA LYS A 317 1.44 -3.78 12.91
C LYS A 317 2.01 -3.43 11.55
N GLN A 318 1.21 -2.75 10.74
CA GLN A 318 1.63 -2.13 9.49
C GLN A 318 1.03 -0.72 9.40
N MET A 319 1.81 0.23 8.91
CA MET A 319 1.33 1.62 8.78
C MET A 319 0.14 1.75 7.82
N PHE A 320 0.06 0.86 6.82
CA PHE A 320 -1.08 0.78 5.89
C PHE A 320 -2.43 0.58 6.57
N TYR A 321 -2.48 0.02 7.78
CA TYR A 321 -3.74 -0.15 8.53
C TYR A 321 -4.36 1.19 8.96
N LEU A 322 -3.56 2.24 9.12
CA LEU A 322 -4.04 3.57 9.50
C LEU A 322 -4.30 4.51 8.30
N LEU A 323 -4.12 4.06 7.07
CA LEU A 323 -4.39 4.89 5.88
C LEU A 323 -5.83 5.44 5.83
N PRO A 324 -6.89 4.67 6.21
CA PRO A 324 -8.26 5.17 6.22
C PRO A 324 -8.52 6.33 7.19
N GLU A 325 -7.64 6.57 8.16
CA GLU A 325 -7.72 7.64 9.15
C GLU A 325 -6.96 8.91 8.72
N PHE A 326 -6.12 8.84 7.70
CA PHE A 326 -5.38 10.01 7.19
C PHE A 326 -6.30 11.15 6.73
N PRO A 327 -7.46 10.91 6.09
CA PRO A 327 -8.42 11.96 5.77
C PRO A 327 -8.92 12.72 7.00
N ALA A 328 -9.18 12.05 8.12
CA ALA A 328 -9.56 12.71 9.37
C ALA A 328 -8.45 13.64 9.88
N LEU A 329 -7.20 13.17 9.87
CA LEU A 329 -6.03 13.99 10.22
C LEU A 329 -5.85 15.16 9.25
N ALA A 330 -6.04 14.94 7.96
CA ALA A 330 -5.92 16.00 6.96
C ALA A 330 -6.95 17.10 7.16
N ILE A 331 -8.20 16.75 7.53
CA ILE A 331 -9.24 17.73 7.86
C ILE A 331 -8.88 18.46 9.16
N LEU A 332 -8.44 17.77 10.21
CA LEU A 332 -8.00 18.39 11.47
C LEU A 332 -6.85 19.38 11.23
N ILE A 333 -5.83 18.98 10.49
CA ILE A 333 -4.71 19.85 10.12
C ILE A 333 -5.20 21.06 9.33
N SER A 334 -6.16 20.86 8.39
CA SER A 334 -6.69 21.97 7.57
C SER A 334 -7.46 23.01 8.40
N ILE A 335 -8.13 22.60 9.48
CA ILE A 335 -8.77 23.53 10.43
C ILE A 335 -7.70 24.43 11.08
N LEU A 336 -6.59 23.85 11.50
CA LEU A 336 -5.49 24.57 12.10
C LEU A 336 -4.82 25.53 11.12
N VAL A 337 -4.62 25.10 9.89
CA VAL A 337 -4.06 25.92 8.81
C VAL A 337 -4.94 27.12 8.51
N ASN A 338 -6.26 26.90 8.41
CA ASN A 338 -7.20 27.97 8.06
C ASN A 338 -7.32 29.06 9.13
N ASN A 339 -7.05 28.74 10.38
CA ASN A 339 -7.21 29.67 11.51
C ASN A 339 -5.95 30.45 11.85
N ASN A 340 -4.80 30.26 11.16
CA ASN A 340 -3.51 30.72 11.64
C ASN A 340 -2.63 31.47 10.64
N LYS A 341 -2.21 32.69 11.02
CA LYS A 341 -1.09 33.42 10.40
C LYS A 341 0.27 32.68 10.51
N VAL A 342 0.38 31.68 11.40
CA VAL A 342 1.60 30.87 11.66
C VAL A 342 2.04 30.08 10.44
N TYR A 343 1.13 29.76 9.52
CA TYR A 343 1.44 29.02 8.29
C TYR A 343 2.23 29.82 7.26
N TYR A 344 2.29 31.15 7.41
CA TYR A 344 3.02 32.03 6.49
C TYR A 344 4.47 32.30 6.95
N SER A 345 4.92 31.72 8.07
CA SER A 345 6.30 31.86 8.54
C SER A 345 7.26 30.97 7.76
N LYS A 346 8.47 31.48 7.53
CA LYS A 346 9.58 30.70 6.98
C LYS A 346 9.81 29.44 7.80
N ASN A 347 10.05 28.31 7.12
CA ASN A 347 10.21 27.00 7.78
C ASN A 347 11.66 26.51 7.66
N TYR A 348 12.57 27.16 8.37
CA TYR A 348 13.99 26.83 8.36
C TYR A 348 14.28 25.40 8.85
N LEU A 349 13.49 24.88 9.79
CA LEU A 349 13.62 23.50 10.23
C LEU A 349 13.42 22.52 9.07
N MET A 350 12.41 22.77 8.23
CA MET A 350 12.15 21.92 7.07
C MET A 350 13.27 22.01 6.01
N ALA A 351 13.76 23.25 5.76
CA ALA A 351 14.92 23.43 4.90
C ALA A 351 16.12 22.64 5.42
N PHE A 352 16.39 22.70 6.73
CA PHE A 352 17.45 21.92 7.38
C PHE A 352 17.27 20.41 7.21
N VAL A 353 16.04 19.89 7.41
CA VAL A 353 15.75 18.46 7.24
C VAL A 353 16.01 18.01 5.79
N ILE A 354 15.52 18.78 4.79
CA ILE A 354 15.78 18.46 3.38
C ILE A 354 17.27 18.53 3.05
N PHE A 355 17.96 19.55 3.57
CA PHE A 355 19.42 19.66 3.41
C PHE A 355 20.15 18.46 4.04
N ALA A 356 19.79 18.07 5.26
CA ALA A 356 20.39 16.92 5.94
C ALA A 356 20.16 15.61 5.15
N ILE A 357 18.94 15.39 4.61
CA ILE A 357 18.63 14.25 3.72
C ILE A 357 19.51 14.31 2.46
N THR A 358 19.66 15.49 1.86
CA THR A 358 20.47 15.66 0.65
C THR A 358 21.94 15.32 0.93
N ILE A 359 22.51 15.84 2.03
CA ILE A 359 23.89 15.54 2.44
C ILE A 359 24.06 14.05 2.72
N LEU A 360 23.10 13.41 3.40
CA LEU A 360 23.13 11.97 3.67
C LEU A 360 23.24 11.17 2.36
N PHE A 361 22.46 11.52 1.33
CA PHE A 361 22.58 10.86 0.03
C PHE A 361 23.90 11.14 -0.68
N ILE A 362 24.42 12.37 -0.62
CA ILE A 362 25.72 12.70 -1.23
C ILE A 362 26.87 11.92 -0.57
N ILE A 363 26.82 11.71 0.75
CA ILE A 363 27.88 11.04 1.50
C ILE A 363 27.70 9.49 1.45
N SER A 364 26.49 8.99 1.18
CA SER A 364 26.19 7.56 1.26
C SER A 364 27.10 6.63 0.43
N PRO A 365 27.59 6.98 -0.79
CA PRO A 365 28.56 6.15 -1.51
C PRO A 365 29.89 5.99 -0.76
N TYR A 366 30.37 7.06 -0.12
CA TYR A 366 31.62 7.03 0.66
C TYR A 366 31.47 6.18 1.93
N LEU A 367 30.30 6.27 2.59
CA LEU A 367 29.95 5.41 3.73
C LEU A 367 29.81 3.96 3.28
N GLY A 368 29.21 3.72 2.11
CA GLY A 368 29.07 2.41 1.50
C GLY A 368 30.42 1.73 1.32
N ALA A 369 31.36 2.43 0.70
CA ALA A 369 32.71 1.93 0.49
C ALA A 369 33.48 1.66 1.81
N TYR A 370 33.28 2.51 2.82
CA TYR A 370 33.97 2.37 4.11
C TYR A 370 33.44 1.22 4.97
N TYR A 371 32.12 1.00 4.97
CA TYR A 371 31.45 -0.01 5.81
C TYR A 371 31.06 -1.28 5.05
N ASP A 372 31.53 -1.48 3.82
CA ASP A 372 31.16 -2.60 2.93
C ASP A 372 29.63 -2.78 2.82
N LEU A 373 28.94 -1.65 2.71
CA LEU A 373 27.47 -1.63 2.55
C LEU A 373 27.06 -2.10 1.14
N PRO A 374 25.79 -2.46 0.93
CA PRO A 374 25.33 -2.94 -0.37
C PRO A 374 25.64 -1.99 -1.54
N ILE A 375 26.02 -2.55 -2.68
CA ILE A 375 26.49 -1.87 -3.93
C ILE A 375 25.49 -0.83 -4.47
N TRP A 376 24.21 -0.90 -4.09
CA TRP A 376 23.20 0.05 -4.53
C TRP A 376 23.45 1.50 -4.06
N ILE A 377 24.31 1.72 -3.08
CA ILE A 377 24.69 3.07 -2.62
C ILE A 377 25.70 3.72 -3.58
N ASP A 378 26.45 2.94 -4.36
CA ASP A 378 27.56 3.43 -5.18
C ASP A 378 27.11 4.16 -6.46
N ASN A 379 25.88 3.97 -6.92
CA ASN A 379 25.35 4.46 -8.19
C ASN A 379 24.15 5.40 -8.02
N LEU A 380 24.32 6.47 -7.25
CA LEU A 380 23.27 7.45 -7.04
C LEU A 380 23.04 8.34 -8.26
N ASN A 381 21.76 8.51 -8.64
CA ASN A 381 21.40 9.36 -9.75
C ASN A 381 21.45 10.85 -9.37
N ILE A 382 22.28 11.63 -10.07
CA ILE A 382 22.50 13.06 -9.81
C ILE A 382 21.21 13.89 -9.97
N PHE A 383 20.29 13.51 -10.84
CA PHE A 383 19.03 14.25 -11.03
C PHE A 383 18.15 14.24 -9.78
N GLY A 384 18.16 13.13 -9.02
CA GLY A 384 17.44 13.06 -7.75
C GLY A 384 18.06 14.00 -6.71
N ILE A 385 19.40 14.07 -6.64
CA ILE A 385 20.11 15.00 -5.74
C ILE A 385 19.83 16.46 -6.14
N MET A 386 19.88 16.78 -7.44
CA MET A 386 19.56 18.12 -7.94
C MET A 386 18.13 18.51 -7.57
N LEU A 387 17.15 17.59 -7.67
CA LEU A 387 15.76 17.84 -7.26
C LEU A 387 15.67 18.15 -5.76
N LEU A 388 16.39 17.45 -4.89
CA LEU A 388 16.44 17.74 -3.45
C LEU A 388 17.02 19.13 -3.19
N LEU A 389 18.07 19.54 -3.91
CA LEU A 389 18.64 20.88 -3.79
C LEU A 389 17.66 21.98 -4.23
N ILE A 390 16.88 21.73 -5.30
CA ILE A 390 15.82 22.64 -5.75
C ILE A 390 14.73 22.76 -4.69
N ILE A 391 14.31 21.64 -4.08
CA ILE A 391 13.34 21.65 -2.98
C ILE A 391 13.91 22.43 -1.78
N PHE A 392 15.16 22.20 -1.40
CA PHE A 392 15.83 22.97 -0.35
C PHE A 392 15.81 24.46 -0.64
N ALA A 393 16.24 24.86 -1.84
CA ALA A 393 16.25 26.26 -2.26
C ALA A 393 14.86 26.92 -2.23
N SER A 394 13.80 26.15 -2.53
CA SER A 394 12.42 26.65 -2.52
C SER A 394 11.96 27.16 -1.15
N TYR A 395 12.57 26.70 -0.05
CA TYR A 395 12.24 27.17 1.30
C TYR A 395 12.73 28.60 1.62
N PHE A 396 13.63 29.12 0.81
CA PHE A 396 14.08 30.52 0.90
C PHE A 396 13.20 31.47 0.11
N ILE A 397 12.34 30.96 -0.77
CA ILE A 397 11.36 31.72 -1.55
C ILE A 397 10.12 31.95 -0.67
N LYS A 398 9.55 33.15 -0.73
CA LYS A 398 8.34 33.48 0.02
C LYS A 398 7.09 33.00 -0.74
N PHE A 399 6.49 31.92 -0.30
CA PHE A 399 5.22 31.46 -0.82
C PHE A 399 4.04 32.11 -0.10
N LYS A 400 2.99 32.42 -0.85
CA LYS A 400 1.75 32.98 -0.32
C LYS A 400 1.01 31.96 0.57
N ASN A 401 1.17 30.65 0.31
CA ASN A 401 0.58 29.57 1.08
C ASN A 401 1.57 28.39 1.16
N ASN A 402 2.02 28.06 2.36
CA ASN A 402 2.98 26.99 2.62
C ASN A 402 2.42 25.57 2.37
N ILE A 403 1.09 25.39 2.27
CA ILE A 403 0.51 24.07 1.93
C ILE A 403 0.99 23.61 0.56
N TYR A 404 1.01 24.48 -0.43
CA TYR A 404 1.50 24.15 -1.77
C TYR A 404 2.97 23.76 -1.75
N LEU A 405 3.78 24.51 -1.00
CA LEU A 405 5.18 24.16 -0.80
C LEU A 405 5.33 22.76 -0.17
N PHE A 406 4.52 22.42 0.83
CA PHE A 406 4.55 21.11 1.48
C PHE A 406 4.17 19.97 0.53
N THR A 407 3.16 20.16 -0.33
CA THR A 407 2.79 19.17 -1.34
C THR A 407 3.92 18.97 -2.36
N VAL A 408 4.50 20.06 -2.86
CA VAL A 408 5.66 19.99 -3.78
C VAL A 408 6.87 19.32 -3.09
N THR A 409 7.09 19.58 -1.81
CA THR A 409 8.15 18.92 -1.03
C THR A 409 7.93 17.40 -0.96
N SER A 410 6.72 16.96 -0.62
CA SER A 410 6.45 15.51 -0.51
C SER A 410 6.55 14.79 -1.84
N PHE A 411 5.96 15.36 -2.89
CA PHE A 411 6.06 14.78 -4.23
C PHE A 411 7.49 14.80 -4.75
N GLY A 412 8.17 15.94 -4.61
CA GLY A 412 9.55 16.08 -5.03
C GLY A 412 10.50 15.18 -4.26
N LEU A 413 10.31 15.01 -2.93
CA LEU A 413 11.08 14.06 -2.12
C LEU A 413 10.88 12.62 -2.60
N LEU A 414 9.63 12.20 -2.82
CA LEU A 414 9.34 10.85 -3.33
C LEU A 414 9.92 10.63 -4.73
N ILE A 415 9.77 11.60 -5.64
CA ILE A 415 10.38 11.52 -6.97
C ILE A 415 11.92 11.47 -6.85
N ALA A 416 12.51 12.32 -6.02
CA ALA A 416 13.96 12.36 -5.82
C ALA A 416 14.50 11.00 -5.32
N ILE A 417 13.83 10.41 -4.32
CA ILE A 417 14.20 9.08 -3.80
C ILE A 417 14.12 8.03 -4.92
N HIS A 418 13.04 7.99 -5.70
CA HIS A 418 12.92 7.05 -6.80
C HIS A 418 13.99 7.28 -7.88
N LEU A 419 14.31 8.54 -8.20
CA LEU A 419 15.37 8.86 -9.16
C LEU A 419 16.75 8.50 -8.61
N ILE A 420 17.05 8.77 -7.34
CA ILE A 420 18.32 8.43 -6.70
C ILE A 420 18.55 6.91 -6.81
N PHE A 421 17.53 6.11 -6.53
CA PHE A 421 17.61 4.66 -6.53
C PHE A 421 17.13 3.99 -7.83
N ILE A 422 16.95 4.75 -8.93
CA ILE A 422 16.40 4.20 -10.17
C ILE A 422 17.22 3.03 -10.73
N SER A 423 18.53 3.11 -10.65
CA SER A 423 19.44 2.04 -11.09
C SER A 423 19.27 0.77 -10.26
N VAL A 424 19.10 0.92 -8.95
CA VAL A 424 18.86 -0.17 -8.00
C VAL A 424 17.49 -0.78 -8.20
N LEU A 425 16.45 0.06 -8.30
CA LEU A 425 15.09 -0.39 -8.52
C LEU A 425 14.96 -1.20 -9.82
N ASN A 426 15.59 -0.74 -10.88
CA ASN A 426 15.58 -1.43 -12.17
C ASN A 426 16.50 -2.65 -12.23
N LYS A 427 17.56 -2.68 -11.43
CA LYS A 427 18.52 -3.79 -11.43
C LYS A 427 18.13 -4.90 -10.46
N ASP A 428 17.83 -4.54 -9.20
CA ASP A 428 17.68 -5.50 -8.11
C ASP A 428 16.22 -5.87 -7.81
N TYR A 429 15.25 -5.10 -8.35
CA TYR A 429 13.82 -5.32 -8.08
C TYR A 429 12.99 -5.49 -9.35
N ASP A 430 13.55 -5.34 -10.54
CA ASP A 430 12.86 -5.69 -11.78
C ASP A 430 12.93 -7.21 -12.00
N VAL A 431 11.80 -7.87 -11.82
CA VAL A 431 11.67 -9.31 -12.04
C VAL A 431 11.45 -9.67 -13.52
N GLY A 432 11.25 -8.68 -14.37
CA GLY A 432 10.91 -8.87 -15.79
C GLY A 432 11.91 -9.73 -16.55
N PRO A 433 13.22 -9.46 -16.49
CA PRO A 433 14.23 -10.22 -17.24
C PRO A 433 14.24 -11.73 -16.89
N MET A 434 14.21 -12.07 -15.59
CA MET A 434 14.14 -13.48 -15.17
C MET A 434 12.79 -14.11 -15.55
N ALA A 435 11.70 -13.36 -15.39
CA ALA A 435 10.37 -13.84 -15.73
C ALA A 435 10.25 -14.14 -17.24
N GLN A 436 10.84 -13.31 -18.09
CA GLN A 436 10.90 -13.52 -19.54
C GLN A 436 11.72 -14.79 -19.89
N LEU A 437 12.87 -14.98 -19.25
CA LEU A 437 13.70 -16.16 -19.44
C LEU A 437 12.96 -17.44 -19.03
N ILE A 438 12.20 -17.41 -17.93
CA ILE A 438 11.36 -18.52 -17.49
C ILE A 438 10.30 -18.82 -18.55
N TYR A 439 9.61 -17.80 -19.07
CA TYR A 439 8.63 -17.94 -20.14
C TYR A 439 9.22 -18.59 -21.39
N GLU A 440 10.39 -18.13 -21.84
CA GLU A 440 11.08 -18.71 -23.00
C GLU A 440 11.37 -20.21 -22.82
N LYS A 441 11.76 -20.63 -21.61
CA LYS A 441 11.99 -22.04 -21.33
C LYS A 441 10.70 -22.85 -21.24
N GLN A 442 9.64 -22.31 -20.63
CA GLN A 442 8.33 -22.96 -20.61
C GLN A 442 7.75 -23.12 -22.02
N SER A 443 7.84 -22.08 -22.87
CA SER A 443 7.34 -22.12 -24.27
C SER A 443 8.09 -23.14 -25.13
N GLN A 444 9.34 -23.49 -24.76
CA GLN A 444 10.12 -24.58 -25.36
C GLN A 444 9.75 -25.98 -24.82
N GLY A 445 8.74 -26.09 -23.93
CA GLY A 445 8.29 -27.34 -23.33
C GLY A 445 9.13 -27.80 -22.15
N HIS A 446 9.99 -26.96 -21.59
CA HIS A 446 10.80 -27.30 -20.42
C HIS A 446 10.02 -27.10 -19.12
N LYS A 447 10.09 -28.09 -18.22
CA LYS A 447 9.57 -27.94 -16.85
C LYS A 447 10.50 -27.05 -16.04
N ILE A 448 9.91 -26.13 -15.27
CA ILE A 448 10.65 -25.20 -14.42
C ILE A 448 10.30 -25.46 -12.96
N ALA A 449 11.34 -25.65 -12.12
CA ALA A 449 11.18 -25.65 -10.68
C ALA A 449 11.75 -24.36 -10.07
N HIS A 450 11.25 -24.02 -8.90
CA HIS A 450 11.68 -22.87 -8.12
C HIS A 450 12.06 -23.34 -6.71
N THR A 451 13.21 -22.92 -6.25
CA THR A 451 13.69 -23.21 -4.90
C THR A 451 13.12 -22.19 -3.90
N VAL A 452 13.04 -22.58 -2.60
CA VAL A 452 12.56 -21.74 -1.48
C VAL A 452 11.11 -21.25 -1.59
N ASN A 453 10.76 -20.23 -0.81
CA ASN A 453 9.39 -19.71 -0.72
C ASN A 453 9.05 -18.82 -1.94
N TYR A 454 8.35 -19.41 -2.91
CA TYR A 454 7.89 -18.68 -4.08
C TYR A 454 6.63 -17.84 -3.77
N HIS A 455 6.69 -16.57 -4.12
CA HIS A 455 5.57 -15.63 -3.92
C HIS A 455 4.86 -15.25 -5.24
N SER A 456 5.05 -16.03 -6.29
CA SER A 456 4.54 -15.82 -7.65
C SER A 456 5.01 -14.51 -8.31
N GLN A 457 6.22 -14.04 -7.95
CA GLN A 457 6.75 -12.77 -8.48
C GLN A 457 7.00 -12.79 -9.98
N PHE A 458 7.15 -13.96 -10.61
CA PHE A 458 7.44 -14.09 -12.05
C PHE A 458 6.19 -14.33 -12.91
N GLN A 459 5.06 -14.82 -12.33
CA GLN A 459 3.89 -15.26 -13.11
C GLN A 459 3.35 -14.17 -14.03
N PHE A 460 2.97 -13.02 -13.48
CA PHE A 460 2.41 -11.94 -14.28
C PHE A 460 3.47 -11.27 -15.17
N SER A 461 4.66 -10.98 -14.64
CA SER A 461 5.73 -10.30 -15.39
C SER A 461 6.20 -11.10 -16.60
N GLY A 462 6.27 -12.43 -16.47
CA GLY A 462 6.60 -13.37 -17.56
C GLY A 462 5.39 -13.81 -18.40
N ARG A 463 4.17 -13.46 -18.01
CA ARG A 463 2.94 -14.00 -18.61
C ARG A 463 2.93 -15.55 -18.60
N LEU A 464 3.42 -16.14 -17.50
CA LEU A 464 3.49 -17.59 -17.36
C LEU A 464 2.09 -18.19 -17.32
N GLU A 465 1.85 -19.20 -18.13
CA GLU A 465 0.57 -19.93 -18.21
C GLU A 465 0.57 -21.14 -17.28
N GLU A 466 1.76 -21.71 -17.04
CA GLU A 466 1.91 -22.86 -16.16
C GLU A 466 2.53 -22.47 -14.81
N PRO A 467 2.11 -23.09 -13.70
CA PRO A 467 2.71 -22.88 -12.39
C PRO A 467 4.14 -23.45 -12.33
N LEU A 468 5.00 -22.81 -11.52
CA LEU A 468 6.32 -23.33 -11.24
C LEU A 468 6.24 -24.43 -10.18
N ILE A 469 7.04 -25.48 -10.34
CA ILE A 469 7.13 -26.58 -9.38
C ILE A 469 7.97 -26.15 -8.18
N ILE A 470 7.40 -26.20 -6.97
CA ILE A 470 8.10 -25.71 -5.77
C ILE A 470 8.90 -26.84 -5.11
N VAL A 471 10.20 -26.63 -4.98
CA VAL A 471 11.13 -27.53 -4.27
C VAL A 471 11.77 -26.79 -3.09
N LYS A 472 11.47 -27.23 -1.88
CA LYS A 472 11.84 -26.50 -0.64
C LYS A 472 13.15 -26.96 -0.02
N ARG A 473 13.68 -28.12 -0.42
CA ARG A 473 14.88 -28.73 0.15
C ARG A 473 15.86 -29.15 -0.95
N LYS A 474 17.15 -29.11 -0.64
CA LYS A 474 18.23 -29.47 -1.58
C LYS A 474 18.09 -30.89 -2.12
N ASP A 475 17.72 -31.85 -1.25
CA ASP A 475 17.47 -33.23 -1.65
C ASP A 475 16.31 -33.37 -2.64
N GLN A 476 15.23 -32.60 -2.43
CA GLN A 476 14.09 -32.55 -3.36
C GLN A 476 14.49 -31.93 -4.70
N ALA A 477 15.27 -30.84 -4.68
CA ALA A 477 15.75 -30.17 -5.89
C ALA A 477 16.64 -31.09 -6.72
N LEU A 478 17.56 -31.81 -6.09
CA LEU A 478 18.45 -32.77 -6.76
C LEU A 478 17.67 -33.95 -7.31
N LYS A 479 16.70 -34.48 -6.55
CA LYS A 479 15.80 -35.53 -7.02
C LYS A 479 15.01 -35.07 -8.24
N TRP A 480 14.37 -33.91 -8.14
CA TRP A 480 13.61 -33.34 -9.23
C TRP A 480 14.47 -33.14 -10.50
N ALA A 481 15.70 -32.66 -10.36
CA ALA A 481 16.63 -32.49 -11.48
C ALA A 481 16.96 -33.82 -12.16
N LYS A 482 17.16 -34.91 -11.38
CA LYS A 482 17.40 -36.25 -11.90
C LYS A 482 16.19 -36.80 -12.67
N ASP A 483 14.97 -36.53 -12.18
CA ASP A 483 13.72 -36.95 -12.79
C ASP A 483 13.36 -36.11 -14.03
N ASN A 484 13.86 -34.86 -14.13
CA ASN A 484 13.55 -33.89 -15.19
C ASN A 484 14.85 -33.34 -15.84
N LYS A 485 15.65 -34.21 -16.48
CA LYS A 485 16.98 -33.88 -17.04
C LYS A 485 16.99 -32.68 -18.04
N ASN A 486 15.87 -32.42 -18.69
CA ASN A 486 15.71 -31.28 -19.61
C ASN A 486 15.05 -30.07 -18.95
N GLY A 487 14.79 -30.11 -17.64
CA GLY A 487 14.19 -29.01 -16.89
C GLY A 487 15.22 -27.98 -16.45
N PHE A 488 14.68 -26.90 -15.84
CA PHE A 488 15.48 -25.81 -15.27
C PHE A 488 15.01 -25.52 -13.84
N LEU A 489 15.93 -25.04 -12.99
CA LEU A 489 15.65 -24.61 -11.63
C LEU A 489 16.01 -23.15 -11.44
N VAL A 490 15.09 -22.38 -10.85
CA VAL A 490 15.34 -21.03 -10.35
C VAL A 490 15.93 -21.15 -8.94
N VAL A 491 17.14 -20.68 -8.76
CA VAL A 491 17.89 -20.76 -7.51
C VAL A 491 18.34 -19.35 -7.10
N TYR A 492 18.22 -19.02 -5.81
CA TYR A 492 18.78 -17.80 -5.23
C TYR A 492 20.13 -18.11 -4.63
N ARG A 493 21.09 -17.24 -4.83
CA ARG A 493 22.43 -17.40 -4.28
C ARG A 493 22.98 -16.09 -3.75
N ASN A 494 23.87 -16.17 -2.80
CA ASN A 494 24.66 -15.03 -2.36
C ASN A 494 25.74 -14.69 -3.40
N PRO A 495 25.74 -13.49 -4.03
CA PRO A 495 26.74 -13.13 -5.04
C PRO A 495 28.17 -13.07 -4.51
N LYS A 496 28.37 -12.99 -3.19
CA LYS A 496 29.72 -13.00 -2.54
C LYS A 496 30.36 -14.41 -2.52
N ILE A 497 29.59 -15.47 -2.70
CA ILE A 497 30.08 -16.85 -2.79
C ILE A 497 30.62 -17.08 -4.20
N LYS A 498 31.96 -17.19 -4.34
CA LYS A 498 32.58 -17.47 -5.64
C LYS A 498 32.24 -18.90 -6.07
N LEU A 499 31.66 -19.03 -7.24
CA LEU A 499 31.57 -20.33 -7.91
C LEU A 499 32.95 -20.76 -8.41
N ASP A 500 33.20 -22.07 -8.44
CA ASP A 500 34.44 -22.61 -9.00
C ASP A 500 34.65 -22.11 -10.44
N LYS A 501 35.91 -21.86 -10.85
CA LYS A 501 36.27 -21.10 -12.07
C LYS A 501 35.71 -21.63 -13.38
N ASP A 502 35.17 -22.86 -13.39
CA ASP A 502 34.65 -23.52 -14.60
C ASP A 502 33.17 -23.19 -14.92
N TYR A 503 32.47 -22.45 -14.04
CA TYR A 503 31.10 -22.01 -14.28
C TYR A 503 31.06 -20.62 -14.89
N LYS A 504 30.94 -20.55 -16.21
CA LYS A 504 30.41 -19.35 -16.87
C LYS A 504 28.91 -19.27 -16.58
N ILE A 505 28.53 -18.35 -15.69
CA ILE A 505 27.14 -17.92 -15.56
C ILE A 505 26.78 -17.22 -16.89
N ASN A 506 26.38 -18.00 -17.87
CA ASN A 506 25.93 -17.47 -19.13
C ASN A 506 24.60 -16.77 -18.87
N ASN A 507 24.45 -15.47 -19.18
CA ASN A 507 23.26 -14.60 -19.27
C ASN A 507 21.94 -15.02 -18.56
N ASN A 508 21.98 -16.02 -17.68
CA ASN A 508 20.82 -16.63 -16.99
C ASN A 508 20.77 -16.20 -15.50
N SER A 509 21.45 -15.14 -15.15
CA SER A 509 21.55 -14.64 -13.80
C SER A 509 21.17 -13.16 -13.75
N TYR A 510 20.36 -12.82 -12.76
CA TYR A 510 19.89 -11.45 -12.53
C TYR A 510 19.94 -11.10 -11.05
N PRO A 511 20.31 -9.87 -10.68
CA PRO A 511 20.23 -9.41 -9.29
C PRO A 511 18.78 -9.42 -8.81
N TYR A 512 18.58 -9.75 -7.52
CA TYR A 512 17.27 -9.75 -6.89
C TYR A 512 17.39 -9.50 -5.37
N ALA A 513 16.98 -8.32 -4.92
CA ALA A 513 16.90 -7.96 -3.50
C ALA A 513 18.19 -8.22 -2.68
N GLY A 514 19.36 -7.98 -3.29
CA GLY A 514 20.68 -8.21 -2.68
C GLY A 514 21.25 -9.61 -2.90
N GLU A 515 20.46 -10.50 -3.49
CA GLU A 515 20.86 -11.83 -3.96
C GLU A 515 21.01 -11.86 -5.49
N GLU A 516 21.40 -12.99 -6.01
CA GLU A 516 21.40 -13.28 -7.44
C GLU A 516 20.46 -14.44 -7.71
N VAL A 517 19.46 -14.22 -8.57
CA VAL A 517 18.56 -15.28 -9.04
C VAL A 517 19.12 -15.86 -10.33
N VAL A 518 19.27 -17.18 -10.38
CA VAL A 518 19.89 -17.90 -11.50
C VAL A 518 18.98 -19.00 -11.99
N LEU A 519 18.86 -19.15 -13.31
CA LEU A 519 18.14 -20.26 -13.93
C LEU A 519 19.14 -21.34 -14.38
N TRP A 520 19.30 -22.39 -13.56
CA TRP A 520 20.19 -23.51 -13.83
C TRP A 520 19.49 -24.62 -14.60
N SER A 521 20.18 -25.25 -15.58
CA SER A 521 19.70 -26.49 -16.17
C SER A 521 19.80 -27.64 -15.16
N ALA A 522 18.84 -28.58 -15.22
CA ALA A 522 18.88 -29.78 -14.38
C ALA A 522 20.19 -30.57 -14.55
N LYS A 523 20.74 -30.59 -15.78
CA LYS A 523 22.03 -31.26 -16.08
C LYS A 523 23.19 -30.59 -15.29
N ALA A 524 23.21 -29.25 -15.20
CA ALA A 524 24.24 -28.55 -14.44
C ALA A 524 24.14 -28.89 -12.95
N ILE A 525 22.93 -28.91 -12.40
CA ILE A 525 22.70 -29.24 -10.98
C ILE A 525 23.06 -30.71 -10.66
N ILE A 526 22.81 -31.65 -11.58
CA ILE A 526 23.20 -33.03 -11.38
C ILE A 526 24.72 -33.19 -11.37
N ALA A 527 25.42 -32.47 -12.27
CA ALA A 527 26.86 -32.49 -12.34
C ALA A 527 27.51 -31.79 -11.13
N HIS A 528 26.87 -30.75 -10.61
CA HIS A 528 27.39 -29.87 -9.56
C HIS A 528 26.30 -29.54 -8.54
N PRO A 529 26.06 -30.42 -7.56
CA PRO A 529 25.05 -30.24 -6.53
C PRO A 529 25.30 -29.04 -5.59
N ASP A 530 26.53 -28.55 -5.54
CA ASP A 530 26.95 -27.33 -4.83
C ASP A 530 26.28 -26.05 -5.35
N LEU A 531 25.80 -26.05 -6.61
CA LEU A 531 24.98 -24.97 -7.16
C LEU A 531 23.65 -24.77 -6.41
N LEU A 532 23.25 -25.75 -5.61
CA LEU A 532 22.06 -25.69 -4.74
C LEU A 532 22.39 -25.09 -3.36
N ASP A 533 23.50 -24.42 -3.19
CA ASP A 533 23.84 -23.74 -1.93
C ASP A 533 23.05 -22.43 -1.81
N TRP A 534 21.80 -22.57 -1.32
CA TRP A 534 21.02 -21.47 -0.77
C TRP A 534 20.96 -21.61 0.76
N GLU A 535 20.98 -20.49 1.47
CA GLU A 535 20.80 -20.43 2.92
C GLU A 535 19.35 -20.69 3.35
#